data_6ddd7d6bf76bd94a4b0ff170fc66345e
#
_entry.id   6ddd7d6bf76bd94a4b0ff170fc66345e
#
_cell.length_a   1.000
_cell.length_b   1.000
_cell.length_c   1.000
_cell.angle_alpha   90.00
_cell.angle_beta   90.00
_cell.angle_gamma   90.00
#
_symmetry.space_group_name_H-M   'P 1'
#
loop_
_entity.id
_entity.type
_entity.pdbx_description
1 polymer ?
#
loop_
_entity_poly.entity_id
_entity_poly.type
_entity_poly.pdbx_seq_one_letter_code
_entity_poly.pdbx_strand_id
1 'polypeptide(L)'
;MTILERPEGIWGAILLPVKDDKIDWVAFEEQVNILCDSSVHGIYTNGTAAECHNQTEDEFDKLSNIVSTIAIKKNKKFQLGLSHTNPRICRQRAKRLTPLQPDGFQITLPDWWPPTYQESLNFIMGMQEVVEDIYLILYNPPHAKVLLSLEEIAQLNDKAPNLIGIKCAGGDEAWYEKRRSLLDNFSVFVPGHSVVFGKPLGANGSYSNVACFSPNGAVMIWDLIDTDFEKAKQIESRVVNFMKTHILPFATRLSNTGLDKLLACVGGWGPISEKVLWPYEGATLDEVNKIRDIAKKELPELMND
;
A
#
# COMPACT_ATOMS: atom_id res chain seq x y z
N MET A 1 27.88 -8.21 -0.58
CA MET A 1 26.60 -7.50 -0.56
C MET A 1 25.58 -8.41 -1.21
N THR A 2 24.57 -8.83 -0.51
CA THR A 2 23.47 -9.61 -1.08
C THR A 2 22.72 -8.69 -2.05
N ILE A 3 22.51 -9.14 -3.30
CA ILE A 3 21.67 -8.38 -4.23
C ILE A 3 20.23 -8.58 -3.78
N LEU A 4 19.60 -7.52 -3.29
CA LEU A 4 18.21 -7.56 -2.87
C LEU A 4 17.30 -7.73 -4.11
N GLU A 5 16.37 -8.66 -4.03
CA GLU A 5 15.37 -8.84 -5.09
C GLU A 5 14.45 -7.62 -5.15
N ARG A 6 14.35 -7.02 -6.33
CA ARG A 6 13.51 -5.84 -6.53
C ARG A 6 12.03 -6.23 -6.51
N PRO A 7 11.22 -5.66 -5.61
CA PRO A 7 9.79 -5.96 -5.57
C PRO A 7 9.07 -5.36 -6.78
N GLU A 8 8.07 -6.10 -7.29
CA GLU A 8 7.23 -5.68 -8.42
C GLU A 8 5.81 -6.22 -8.29
N GLY A 9 4.93 -5.82 -9.19
CA GLY A 9 3.56 -6.31 -9.31
C GLY A 9 2.56 -5.64 -8.37
N ILE A 10 1.42 -6.29 -8.20
CA ILE A 10 0.31 -5.78 -7.39
C ILE A 10 0.43 -6.26 -5.94
N TRP A 11 0.44 -5.32 -5.02
CA TRP A 11 0.49 -5.57 -3.58
C TRP A 11 -0.85 -5.21 -2.95
N GLY A 12 -1.51 -6.20 -2.35
CA GLY A 12 -2.79 -6.03 -1.66
C GLY A 12 -2.60 -5.45 -0.26
N ALA A 13 -3.36 -4.41 0.06
CA ALA A 13 -3.39 -3.83 1.40
C ALA A 13 -4.25 -4.68 2.34
N ILE A 14 -3.72 -4.98 3.52
CA ILE A 14 -4.52 -5.50 4.62
C ILE A 14 -5.20 -4.33 5.32
N LEU A 15 -6.51 -4.42 5.50
CA LEU A 15 -7.32 -3.43 6.21
C LEU A 15 -7.64 -3.94 7.62
N LEU A 16 -8.00 -3.04 8.55
CA LEU A 16 -8.42 -3.45 9.90
C LEU A 16 -9.93 -3.69 9.93
N PRO A 17 -10.43 -4.92 10.14
CA PRO A 17 -11.82 -5.11 10.49
C PRO A 17 -12.08 -4.58 11.92
N VAL A 18 -13.06 -3.69 12.06
CA VAL A 18 -13.38 -3.05 13.34
C VAL A 18 -14.78 -3.44 13.79
N LYS A 19 -14.89 -3.88 15.04
CA LYS A 19 -16.14 -4.21 15.71
C LYS A 19 -16.10 -3.63 17.13
N ASP A 20 -17.13 -2.90 17.50
CA ASP A 20 -17.26 -2.29 18.83
C ASP A 20 -16.02 -1.48 19.25
N ASP A 21 -15.53 -0.65 18.31
CA ASP A 21 -14.33 0.19 18.42
C ASP A 21 -13.04 -0.58 18.80
N LYS A 22 -12.96 -1.82 18.35
CA LYS A 22 -11.78 -2.69 18.52
C LYS A 22 -11.51 -3.47 17.25
N ILE A 23 -10.27 -3.91 17.09
CA ILE A 23 -9.90 -4.80 15.98
C ILE A 23 -10.58 -6.16 16.19
N ASP A 24 -11.34 -6.61 15.18
CA ASP A 24 -11.87 -7.97 15.12
C ASP A 24 -10.78 -8.93 14.61
N TRP A 25 -10.07 -9.55 15.53
CA TRP A 25 -8.94 -10.40 15.21
C TRP A 25 -9.30 -11.66 14.42
N VAL A 26 -10.52 -12.18 14.56
CA VAL A 26 -10.98 -13.35 13.80
C VAL A 26 -11.19 -12.96 12.34
N ALA A 27 -11.91 -11.87 12.09
CA ALA A 27 -12.09 -11.32 10.76
C ALA A 27 -10.75 -10.88 10.15
N PHE A 28 -9.80 -10.37 10.96
CA PHE A 28 -8.48 -10.00 10.52
C PHE A 28 -7.68 -11.21 9.99
N GLU A 29 -7.61 -12.30 10.75
CA GLU A 29 -6.92 -13.53 10.32
C GLU A 29 -7.54 -14.13 9.06
N GLU A 30 -8.88 -14.12 8.96
CA GLU A 30 -9.59 -14.59 7.76
C GLU A 30 -9.25 -13.74 6.55
N GLN A 31 -9.26 -12.40 6.67
CA GLN A 31 -8.89 -11.48 5.60
C GLN A 31 -7.45 -11.73 5.11
N VAL A 32 -6.49 -11.89 6.03
CA VAL A 32 -5.09 -12.19 5.68
C VAL A 32 -5.00 -13.51 4.91
N ASN A 33 -5.74 -14.54 5.33
CA ASN A 33 -5.78 -15.80 4.61
C ASN A 33 -6.33 -15.66 3.19
N ILE A 34 -7.43 -14.92 3.00
CA ILE A 34 -8.02 -14.66 1.68
C ILE A 34 -7.03 -13.91 0.77
N LEU A 35 -6.39 -12.85 1.27
CA LEU A 35 -5.39 -12.11 0.49
C LEU A 35 -4.17 -12.97 0.14
N CYS A 36 -3.71 -13.82 1.04
CA CYS A 36 -2.61 -14.74 0.74
C CYS A 36 -2.99 -15.78 -0.33
N ASP A 37 -4.26 -16.19 -0.39
CA ASP A 37 -4.76 -17.15 -1.39
C ASP A 37 -5.11 -16.47 -2.74
N SER A 38 -5.25 -15.15 -2.76
CA SER A 38 -5.54 -14.40 -3.98
C SER A 38 -4.32 -14.33 -4.92
N SER A 39 -4.53 -13.85 -6.14
CA SER A 39 -3.49 -13.72 -7.16
C SER A 39 -2.51 -12.56 -6.94
N VAL A 40 -2.70 -11.70 -5.93
CA VAL A 40 -1.77 -10.58 -5.67
C VAL A 40 -0.33 -11.06 -5.48
N HIS A 41 0.63 -10.31 -6.00
CA HIS A 41 2.05 -10.66 -5.96
C HIS A 41 2.64 -10.61 -4.56
N GLY A 42 2.06 -9.78 -3.70
CA GLY A 42 2.41 -9.69 -2.29
C GLY A 42 1.32 -8.98 -1.50
N ILE A 43 1.43 -9.05 -0.18
CA ILE A 43 0.54 -8.35 0.74
C ILE A 43 1.34 -7.36 1.58
N TYR A 44 0.71 -6.30 2.04
CA TYR A 44 1.36 -5.38 2.97
C TYR A 44 0.39 -4.88 4.03
N THR A 45 0.92 -4.58 5.20
CA THR A 45 0.16 -4.05 6.32
C THR A 45 0.87 -2.87 6.99
N ASN A 46 0.24 -2.31 8.02
CA ASN A 46 0.74 -1.14 8.76
C ASN A 46 0.98 0.10 7.88
N GLY A 47 0.30 0.19 6.73
CA GLY A 47 0.15 1.42 5.96
C GLY A 47 -1.09 2.20 6.40
N THR A 48 -1.45 3.24 5.63
CA THR A 48 -2.63 4.09 5.87
C THR A 48 -3.92 3.26 5.89
N ALA A 49 -4.08 2.30 4.96
CA ALA A 49 -5.25 1.43 4.87
C ALA A 49 -5.44 0.55 6.12
N ALA A 50 -4.35 0.15 6.78
CA ALA A 50 -4.36 -0.60 8.04
C ALA A 50 -4.38 0.32 9.28
N GLU A 51 -4.70 1.59 9.15
CA GLU A 51 -4.79 2.54 10.28
C GLU A 51 -3.51 2.59 11.15
N CYS A 52 -2.32 2.50 10.55
CA CYS A 52 -1.04 2.47 11.27
C CYS A 52 -0.83 3.65 12.24
N HIS A 53 -1.50 4.78 11.98
CA HIS A 53 -1.49 5.99 12.79
C HIS A 53 -2.40 5.92 14.02
N ASN A 54 -3.23 4.87 14.12
CA ASN A 54 -4.26 4.72 15.14
C ASN A 54 -4.15 3.41 15.94
N GLN A 55 -3.12 2.61 15.67
CA GLN A 55 -2.82 1.38 16.40
C GLN A 55 -2.01 1.68 17.66
N THR A 56 -2.30 0.98 18.74
CA THR A 56 -1.36 0.85 19.88
C THR A 56 -0.17 -0.01 19.48
N GLU A 57 0.94 0.06 20.23
CA GLU A 57 2.12 -0.78 19.94
C GLU A 57 1.82 -2.29 20.12
N ASP A 58 0.95 -2.66 21.06
CA ASP A 58 0.54 -4.06 21.26
C ASP A 58 -0.31 -4.58 20.07
N GLU A 59 -1.22 -3.76 19.53
CA GLU A 59 -1.99 -4.08 18.35
C GLU A 59 -1.08 -4.18 17.12
N PHE A 60 -0.14 -3.24 16.95
CA PHE A 60 0.84 -3.23 15.89
C PHE A 60 1.70 -4.52 15.88
N ASP A 61 2.22 -4.92 17.06
CA ASP A 61 3.04 -6.13 17.18
C ASP A 61 2.20 -7.39 16.94
N LYS A 62 0.99 -7.49 17.49
CA LYS A 62 0.08 -8.61 17.27
C LYS A 62 -0.31 -8.78 15.80
N LEU A 63 -0.68 -7.69 15.15
CA LEU A 63 -1.05 -7.66 13.74
C LEU A 63 0.12 -8.12 12.87
N SER A 64 1.32 -7.59 13.11
CA SER A 64 2.54 -7.95 12.36
C SER A 64 2.89 -9.44 12.52
N ASN A 65 2.73 -10.00 13.72
CA ASN A 65 2.96 -11.42 13.97
C ASN A 65 1.93 -12.33 13.24
N ILE A 66 0.66 -11.96 13.24
CA ILE A 66 -0.40 -12.72 12.53
C ILE A 66 -0.10 -12.73 11.03
N VAL A 67 0.18 -11.56 10.44
CA VAL A 67 0.48 -11.45 9.01
C VAL A 67 1.70 -12.27 8.63
N SER A 68 2.80 -12.13 9.36
CA SER A 68 4.04 -12.89 9.09
C SER A 68 3.81 -14.39 9.18
N THR A 69 3.11 -14.86 10.23
CA THR A 69 2.83 -16.29 10.43
C THR A 69 2.04 -16.87 9.25
N ILE A 70 0.99 -16.20 8.82
CA ILE A 70 0.13 -16.67 7.73
C ILE A 70 0.85 -16.58 6.39
N ALA A 71 1.52 -15.45 6.10
CA ALA A 71 2.21 -15.24 4.84
C ALA A 71 3.34 -16.26 4.63
N ILE A 72 4.17 -16.50 5.65
CA ILE A 72 5.23 -17.52 5.61
C ILE A 72 4.64 -18.90 5.37
N LYS A 73 3.59 -19.30 6.11
CA LYS A 73 2.92 -20.59 5.94
C LYS A 73 2.37 -20.79 4.53
N LYS A 74 1.90 -19.71 3.89
CA LYS A 74 1.32 -19.74 2.54
C LYS A 74 2.33 -19.41 1.43
N ASN A 75 3.59 -19.19 1.77
CA ASN A 75 4.64 -18.77 0.84
C ASN A 75 4.25 -17.53 0.05
N LYS A 76 3.58 -16.57 0.70
CA LYS A 76 3.18 -15.28 0.11
C LYS A 76 4.19 -14.21 0.50
N LYS A 77 4.69 -13.45 -0.48
CA LYS A 77 5.52 -12.26 -0.21
C LYS A 77 4.75 -11.26 0.65
N PHE A 78 5.42 -10.68 1.65
CA PHE A 78 4.78 -9.72 2.54
C PHE A 78 5.71 -8.59 2.98
N GLN A 79 5.14 -7.42 3.17
CA GLN A 79 5.82 -6.24 3.71
C GLN A 79 5.09 -5.70 4.93
N LEU A 80 5.87 -5.16 5.86
CA LEU A 80 5.37 -4.52 7.08
C LEU A 80 5.69 -3.03 7.06
N GLY A 81 4.70 -2.18 7.33
CA GLY A 81 4.91 -0.74 7.49
C GLY A 81 5.48 -0.45 8.88
N LEU A 82 6.38 0.52 8.96
CA LEU A 82 7.03 0.93 10.22
C LEU A 82 6.65 2.35 10.65
N SER A 83 5.81 3.02 9.86
CA SER A 83 5.51 4.45 10.02
C SER A 83 4.95 4.79 11.41
N HIS A 84 5.49 5.85 11.98
CA HIS A 84 5.03 6.44 13.24
C HIS A 84 5.46 7.92 13.28
N THR A 85 4.69 8.78 13.93
CA THR A 85 5.03 10.22 14.08
C THR A 85 6.33 10.45 14.88
N ASN A 86 6.70 9.51 15.74
CA ASN A 86 7.98 9.51 16.45
C ASN A 86 8.98 8.59 15.72
N PRO A 87 10.06 9.14 15.10
CA PRO A 87 11.03 8.35 14.32
C PRO A 87 11.80 7.34 15.17
N ARG A 88 11.92 7.56 16.48
CA ARG A 88 12.57 6.58 17.37
C ARG A 88 11.71 5.32 17.54
N ILE A 89 10.37 5.46 17.52
CA ILE A 89 9.46 4.32 17.54
C ILE A 89 9.54 3.58 16.21
N CYS A 90 9.63 4.26 15.06
CA CYS A 90 9.87 3.58 13.77
C CYS A 90 11.08 2.63 13.84
N ARG A 91 12.21 3.12 14.41
CA ARG A 91 13.42 2.32 14.57
C ARG A 91 13.25 1.17 15.57
N GLN A 92 12.47 1.35 16.63
CA GLN A 92 12.13 0.28 17.58
C GLN A 92 11.24 -0.78 16.94
N ARG A 93 10.23 -0.37 16.15
CA ARG A 93 9.39 -1.26 15.34
C ARG A 93 10.25 -2.11 14.40
N ALA A 94 11.17 -1.48 13.65
CA ALA A 94 12.09 -2.19 12.77
C ALA A 94 12.86 -3.30 13.53
N LYS A 95 13.47 -2.97 14.65
CA LYS A 95 14.21 -3.95 15.48
C LYS A 95 13.35 -5.12 15.95
N ARG A 96 12.10 -4.85 16.34
CA ARG A 96 11.18 -5.92 16.80
C ARG A 96 10.69 -6.81 15.66
N LEU A 97 10.53 -6.23 14.45
CA LEU A 97 9.93 -6.93 13.32
C LEU A 97 10.96 -7.59 12.39
N THR A 98 12.24 -7.18 12.42
CA THR A 98 13.31 -7.84 11.63
C THR A 98 13.35 -9.36 11.83
N PRO A 99 13.20 -9.91 13.06
CA PRO A 99 13.16 -11.37 13.26
C PRO A 99 11.97 -12.09 12.60
N LEU A 100 10.92 -11.38 12.17
CA LEU A 100 9.78 -11.94 11.43
C LEU A 100 10.10 -12.16 9.94
N GLN A 101 11.25 -11.71 9.48
CA GLN A 101 11.76 -11.89 8.12
C GLN A 101 10.76 -11.48 7.00
N PRO A 102 10.17 -10.26 7.04
CA PRO A 102 9.41 -9.79 5.90
C PRO A 102 10.32 -9.62 4.68
N ASP A 103 9.77 -9.68 3.48
CA ASP A 103 10.53 -9.33 2.27
C ASP A 103 11.01 -7.89 2.30
N GLY A 104 10.22 -6.98 2.87
CA GLY A 104 10.57 -5.57 2.98
C GLY A 104 9.82 -4.80 4.05
N PHE A 105 10.33 -3.62 4.35
CA PHE A 105 9.66 -2.64 5.20
C PHE A 105 9.24 -1.41 4.39
N GLN A 106 8.00 -0.95 4.63
CA GLN A 106 7.54 0.35 4.12
C GLN A 106 7.72 1.41 5.21
N ILE A 107 8.32 2.54 4.85
CA ILE A 107 8.58 3.67 5.75
C ILE A 107 8.06 4.97 5.17
N THR A 108 7.69 5.92 6.04
CA THR A 108 7.46 7.33 5.70
C THR A 108 8.52 8.18 6.39
N LEU A 109 8.84 9.34 5.82
CA LEU A 109 9.65 10.31 6.54
C LEU A 109 8.91 10.79 7.81
N PRO A 110 9.63 11.26 8.86
CA PRO A 110 9.01 11.87 10.03
C PRO A 110 8.03 12.98 9.63
N ASP A 111 6.79 12.90 10.13
CA ASP A 111 5.71 13.74 9.61
C ASP A 111 5.26 14.85 10.56
N TRP A 112 5.34 14.67 11.88
CA TRP A 112 4.89 15.72 12.81
C TRP A 112 5.66 17.03 12.60
N TRP A 113 6.99 16.95 12.53
CA TRP A 113 7.85 18.06 12.12
C TRP A 113 8.60 17.65 10.84
N PRO A 114 8.44 18.41 9.73
CA PRO A 114 9.06 18.06 8.46
C PRO A 114 10.59 18.10 8.58
N PRO A 115 11.30 17.01 8.25
CA PRO A 115 12.75 16.97 8.33
C PRO A 115 13.39 17.74 7.16
N THR A 116 14.57 18.28 7.40
CA THR A 116 15.47 18.71 6.32
C THR A 116 15.95 17.52 5.50
N TYR A 117 16.57 17.76 4.33
CA TYR A 117 17.17 16.67 3.55
C TYR A 117 18.21 15.87 4.38
N GLN A 118 19.08 16.56 5.13
CA GLN A 118 20.08 15.87 5.96
C GLN A 118 19.45 15.03 7.07
N GLU A 119 18.37 15.49 7.68
CA GLU A 119 17.63 14.72 8.67
C GLU A 119 16.88 13.53 8.05
N SER A 120 16.36 13.70 6.82
CA SER A 120 15.80 12.58 6.04
C SER A 120 16.85 11.52 5.74
N LEU A 121 18.04 11.92 5.33
CA LEU A 121 19.19 11.01 5.12
C LEU A 121 19.55 10.29 6.43
N ASN A 122 19.70 11.01 7.54
CA ASN A 122 20.01 10.43 8.83
C ASN A 122 18.95 9.41 9.29
N PHE A 123 17.66 9.71 9.01
CA PHE A 123 16.56 8.80 9.31
C PHE A 123 16.67 7.51 8.49
N ILE A 124 16.82 7.61 7.17
CA ILE A 124 16.92 6.45 6.28
C ILE A 124 18.13 5.58 6.62
N MET A 125 19.30 6.18 6.82
CA MET A 125 20.51 5.46 7.24
C MET A 125 20.33 4.78 8.60
N GLY A 126 19.71 5.46 9.57
CA GLY A 126 19.43 4.88 10.88
C GLY A 126 18.40 3.76 10.84
N MET A 127 17.50 3.73 9.84
CA MET A 127 16.62 2.58 9.60
C MET A 127 17.41 1.42 8.99
N GLN A 128 18.24 1.68 7.96
CA GLN A 128 19.09 0.66 7.34
C GLN A 128 19.97 -0.10 8.34
N GLU A 129 20.54 0.59 9.34
CA GLU A 129 21.38 -0.04 10.39
C GLU A 129 20.67 -1.15 11.19
N VAL A 130 19.34 -1.19 11.18
CA VAL A 130 18.54 -2.10 12.03
C VAL A 130 17.67 -3.08 11.26
N VAL A 131 17.63 -2.98 9.93
CA VAL A 131 16.78 -3.86 9.09
C VAL A 131 17.58 -4.99 8.43
N GLU A 132 18.89 -5.06 8.68
CA GLU A 132 19.79 -6.09 8.12
C GLU A 132 19.70 -6.17 6.59
N ASP A 133 19.40 -7.36 6.04
CA ASP A 133 19.25 -7.60 4.60
C ASP A 133 17.81 -7.38 4.08
N ILE A 134 16.91 -6.79 4.89
CA ILE A 134 15.54 -6.49 4.49
C ILE A 134 15.52 -5.15 3.73
N TYR A 135 14.84 -5.11 2.58
CA TYR A 135 14.75 -3.87 1.82
C TYR A 135 13.76 -2.86 2.40
N LEU A 136 13.98 -1.60 2.06
CA LEU A 136 13.14 -0.47 2.42
C LEU A 136 12.42 0.08 1.17
N ILE A 137 11.14 0.39 1.34
CA ILE A 137 10.33 1.14 0.37
C ILE A 137 9.90 2.45 1.04
N LEU A 138 10.29 3.57 0.46
CA LEU A 138 9.86 4.88 0.93
C LEU A 138 8.44 5.19 0.42
N TYR A 139 7.50 5.41 1.30
CA TYR A 139 6.20 5.97 0.93
C TYR A 139 6.27 7.50 1.01
N ASN A 140 6.21 8.15 -0.14
CA ASN A 140 6.27 9.61 -0.28
C ASN A 140 5.03 10.10 -1.05
N PRO A 141 3.84 10.11 -0.41
CA PRO A 141 2.59 10.51 -1.04
C PRO A 141 2.53 12.02 -1.30
N PRO A 142 1.66 12.49 -2.21
CA PRO A 142 1.51 13.93 -2.51
C PRO A 142 1.16 14.81 -1.32
N HIS A 143 0.58 14.24 -0.25
CA HIS A 143 0.23 14.94 0.98
C HIS A 143 1.33 14.87 2.06
N ALA A 144 2.47 14.23 1.78
CA ALA A 144 3.61 14.26 2.70
C ALA A 144 4.12 15.69 2.87
N LYS A 145 4.54 16.05 4.07
CA LYS A 145 5.09 17.39 4.36
C LYS A 145 6.42 17.66 3.66
N VAL A 146 7.16 16.60 3.34
CA VAL A 146 8.41 16.65 2.55
C VAL A 146 8.22 15.76 1.34
N LEU A 147 8.24 16.38 0.15
CA LEU A 147 8.28 15.67 -1.13
C LEU A 147 9.71 15.71 -1.64
N LEU A 148 10.31 14.53 -1.83
CA LEU A 148 11.66 14.39 -2.34
C LEU A 148 11.67 14.42 -3.88
N SER A 149 12.64 15.12 -4.45
CA SER A 149 12.96 15.05 -5.86
C SER A 149 13.61 13.72 -6.23
N LEU A 150 13.65 13.37 -7.52
CA LEU A 150 14.33 12.15 -7.98
C LEU A 150 15.82 12.18 -7.68
N GLU A 151 16.45 13.35 -7.72
CA GLU A 151 17.86 13.55 -7.35
C GLU A 151 18.10 13.26 -5.88
N GLU A 152 17.24 13.76 -5.01
CA GLU A 152 17.34 13.50 -3.57
C GLU A 152 17.13 12.01 -3.27
N ILE A 153 16.17 11.35 -3.94
CA ILE A 153 15.95 9.91 -3.81
C ILE A 153 17.17 9.11 -4.28
N ALA A 154 17.79 9.49 -5.39
CA ALA A 154 19.01 8.86 -5.90
C ALA A 154 20.17 8.99 -4.90
N GLN A 155 20.38 10.17 -4.33
CA GLN A 155 21.39 10.40 -3.30
C GLN A 155 21.10 9.59 -2.02
N LEU A 156 19.82 9.41 -1.63
CA LEU A 156 19.44 8.56 -0.51
C LEU A 156 19.73 7.09 -0.81
N ASN A 157 19.40 6.59 -1.99
CA ASN A 157 19.69 5.22 -2.42
C ASN A 157 21.19 4.93 -2.45
N ASP A 158 22.03 5.86 -2.94
CA ASP A 158 23.50 5.73 -2.92
C ASP A 158 24.08 5.57 -1.51
N LYS A 159 23.47 6.23 -0.52
CA LYS A 159 23.91 6.19 0.88
C LYS A 159 23.27 5.06 1.69
N ALA A 160 22.10 4.64 1.29
CA ALA A 160 21.31 3.61 1.96
C ALA A 160 20.85 2.56 0.93
N PRO A 161 21.71 1.61 0.54
CA PRO A 161 21.44 0.65 -0.55
C PRO A 161 20.27 -0.30 -0.27
N ASN A 162 19.78 -0.41 0.97
CA ASN A 162 18.54 -1.14 1.26
C ASN A 162 17.27 -0.38 0.81
N LEU A 163 17.36 0.94 0.58
CA LEU A 163 16.27 1.71 0.02
C LEU A 163 16.19 1.44 -1.49
N ILE A 164 15.41 0.44 -1.89
CA ILE A 164 15.35 -0.02 -3.29
C ILE A 164 14.05 0.33 -4.00
N GLY A 165 13.20 1.15 -3.40
CA GLY A 165 11.97 1.56 -4.06
C GLY A 165 11.22 2.68 -3.35
N ILE A 166 10.27 3.23 -4.10
CA ILE A 166 9.37 4.29 -3.64
C ILE A 166 7.92 3.97 -4.02
N LYS A 167 7.01 4.29 -3.11
CA LYS A 167 5.58 4.40 -3.37
C LYS A 167 5.24 5.89 -3.49
N CYS A 168 4.81 6.32 -4.67
CA CYS A 168 4.52 7.74 -4.98
C CYS A 168 3.37 7.86 -5.99
N ALA A 169 2.99 9.07 -6.35
CA ALA A 169 1.98 9.30 -7.38
C ALA A 169 2.46 8.93 -8.80
N GLY A 170 3.76 8.78 -9.00
CA GLY A 170 4.35 8.73 -10.34
C GLY A 170 4.48 10.14 -10.95
N GLY A 171 4.64 10.22 -12.25
CA GLY A 171 4.74 11.46 -12.99
C GLY A 171 4.41 11.27 -14.47
N ASP A 172 4.74 12.24 -15.29
CA ASP A 172 4.63 12.18 -16.74
C ASP A 172 5.79 11.39 -17.38
N GLU A 173 5.82 11.29 -18.70
CA GLU A 173 6.87 10.58 -19.43
C GLU A 173 8.27 11.14 -19.13
N ALA A 174 8.42 12.46 -19.01
CA ALA A 174 9.69 13.10 -18.69
C ALA A 174 10.18 12.73 -17.27
N TRP A 175 9.25 12.60 -16.31
CA TRP A 175 9.56 12.14 -14.97
C TRP A 175 10.08 10.70 -14.99
N TYR A 176 9.44 9.79 -15.74
CA TYR A 176 9.89 8.41 -15.86
C TYR A 176 11.22 8.28 -16.60
N GLU A 177 11.46 9.10 -17.62
CA GLU A 177 12.75 9.14 -18.32
C GLU A 177 13.88 9.59 -17.38
N LYS A 178 13.66 10.68 -16.64
CA LYS A 178 14.59 11.16 -15.63
C LYS A 178 14.85 10.11 -14.54
N ARG A 179 13.80 9.42 -14.08
CA ARG A 179 13.92 8.33 -13.10
C ARG A 179 14.82 7.22 -13.61
N ARG A 180 14.67 6.77 -14.87
CA ARG A 180 15.53 5.73 -15.46
C ARG A 180 16.99 6.14 -15.52
N SER A 181 17.28 7.41 -15.74
CA SER A 181 18.65 7.93 -15.80
C SER A 181 19.35 8.05 -14.44
N LEU A 182 18.57 8.20 -13.35
CA LEU A 182 19.09 8.43 -12.00
C LEU A 182 19.05 7.18 -11.09
N LEU A 183 18.08 6.28 -11.32
CA LEU A 183 17.72 5.17 -10.42
C LEU A 183 17.51 3.90 -11.24
N ASP A 184 18.57 3.26 -11.69
CA ASP A 184 18.52 2.12 -12.60
C ASP A 184 17.83 0.90 -11.96
N ASN A 185 18.28 0.48 -10.78
CA ASN A 185 17.77 -0.71 -10.09
C ASN A 185 16.86 -0.35 -8.89
N PHE A 186 15.78 0.41 -9.16
CA PHE A 186 14.92 0.97 -8.12
C PHE A 186 13.45 0.82 -8.49
N SER A 187 12.63 0.27 -7.60
CA SER A 187 11.21 0.04 -7.86
C SER A 187 10.36 1.29 -7.65
N VAL A 188 9.48 1.55 -8.59
CA VAL A 188 8.47 2.61 -8.49
C VAL A 188 7.09 1.97 -8.40
N PHE A 189 6.38 2.25 -7.31
CA PHE A 189 5.01 1.82 -7.08
C PHE A 189 4.06 3.01 -7.18
N VAL A 190 3.07 2.90 -8.04
CA VAL A 190 2.04 3.92 -8.28
C VAL A 190 0.68 3.49 -7.73
N PRO A 191 -0.32 4.39 -7.62
CA PRO A 191 -1.68 4.00 -7.28
C PRO A 191 -2.25 2.98 -8.28
N GLY A 192 -3.12 2.07 -7.81
CA GLY A 192 -3.70 1.03 -8.65
C GLY A 192 -4.47 1.53 -9.87
N HIS A 193 -5.10 2.70 -9.75
CA HIS A 193 -5.82 3.37 -10.84
C HIS A 193 -4.91 4.17 -11.81
N SER A 194 -3.61 3.94 -11.77
CA SER A 194 -2.61 4.58 -12.64
C SER A 194 -1.61 3.58 -13.21
N VAL A 195 -1.83 2.28 -13.03
CA VAL A 195 -0.87 1.24 -13.44
C VAL A 195 -0.81 1.07 -14.95
N VAL A 196 -1.93 1.27 -15.65
CA VAL A 196 -1.98 1.11 -17.12
C VAL A 196 -1.16 2.19 -17.82
N PHE A 197 -1.15 3.40 -17.27
CA PHE A 197 -0.25 4.45 -17.74
C PHE A 197 1.19 4.23 -17.28
N GLY A 198 1.38 3.86 -16.00
CA GLY A 198 2.69 3.83 -15.37
C GLY A 198 3.57 2.65 -15.80
N LYS A 199 3.02 1.43 -15.94
CA LYS A 199 3.79 0.21 -16.24
C LYS A 199 4.60 0.32 -17.55
N PRO A 200 4.03 0.74 -18.69
CA PRO A 200 4.79 0.93 -19.93
C PRO A 200 5.91 1.97 -19.82
N LEU A 201 5.76 2.94 -18.92
CA LEU A 201 6.76 3.96 -18.67
C LEU A 201 7.83 3.54 -17.65
N GLY A 202 7.63 2.42 -16.94
CA GLY A 202 8.61 1.85 -16.01
C GLY A 202 8.20 1.87 -14.54
N ALA A 203 6.90 2.01 -14.23
CA ALA A 203 6.41 1.65 -12.91
C ALA A 203 6.50 0.13 -12.72
N ASN A 204 7.02 -0.29 -11.56
CA ASN A 204 7.27 -1.68 -11.25
C ASN A 204 6.08 -2.36 -10.59
N GLY A 205 5.09 -1.60 -10.13
CA GLY A 205 3.92 -2.17 -9.48
C GLY A 205 3.02 -1.14 -8.82
N SER A 206 2.13 -1.63 -7.96
CA SER A 206 1.21 -0.82 -7.18
C SER A 206 1.00 -1.40 -5.79
N TYR A 207 1.00 -0.53 -4.78
CA TYR A 207 0.29 -0.76 -3.53
C TYR A 207 -1.16 -0.31 -3.77
N SER A 208 -1.96 -1.24 -4.22
CA SER A 208 -3.11 -0.95 -5.07
C SER A 208 -4.37 -0.64 -4.27
N ASN A 209 -4.92 0.56 -4.45
CA ASN A 209 -6.27 0.89 -4.01
C ASN A 209 -7.34 0.14 -4.84
N VAL A 210 -7.02 -0.25 -6.08
CA VAL A 210 -7.90 -1.14 -6.86
C VAL A 210 -7.93 -2.53 -6.24
N ALA A 211 -6.81 -3.02 -5.66
CA ALA A 211 -6.80 -4.27 -4.91
C ALA A 211 -7.56 -4.18 -3.57
N CYS A 212 -7.77 -2.99 -3.01
CA CYS A 212 -8.73 -2.84 -1.91
C CYS A 212 -10.16 -3.16 -2.36
N PHE A 213 -10.52 -2.82 -3.59
CA PHE A 213 -11.83 -3.12 -4.18
C PHE A 213 -11.94 -4.57 -4.67
N SER A 214 -10.93 -5.06 -5.41
CA SER A 214 -10.88 -6.40 -6.02
C SER A 214 -9.42 -6.84 -6.13
N PRO A 215 -8.93 -7.70 -5.23
CA PRO A 215 -7.55 -8.21 -5.27
C PRO A 215 -7.20 -8.89 -6.59
N ASN A 216 -8.01 -9.84 -7.05
CA ASN A 216 -7.78 -10.56 -8.30
C ASN A 216 -8.04 -9.68 -9.52
N GLY A 217 -9.02 -8.78 -9.45
CA GLY A 217 -9.30 -7.81 -10.50
C GLY A 217 -8.14 -6.83 -10.73
N ALA A 218 -7.45 -6.42 -9.69
CA ALA A 218 -6.26 -5.57 -9.81
C ALA A 218 -5.12 -6.30 -10.54
N VAL A 219 -4.92 -7.59 -10.28
CA VAL A 219 -3.93 -8.42 -10.99
C VAL A 219 -4.36 -8.65 -12.43
N MET A 220 -5.65 -8.94 -12.67
CA MET A 220 -6.17 -9.05 -14.03
C MET A 220 -5.87 -7.80 -14.88
N ILE A 221 -6.08 -6.59 -14.34
CA ILE A 221 -5.73 -5.34 -15.04
C ILE A 221 -4.23 -5.28 -15.31
N TRP A 222 -3.40 -5.63 -14.34
CA TRP A 222 -1.94 -5.63 -14.46
C TRP A 222 -1.45 -6.57 -15.58
N ASP A 223 -2.02 -7.77 -15.70
CA ASP A 223 -1.66 -8.75 -16.72
C ASP A 223 -2.18 -8.36 -18.11
N LEU A 224 -3.36 -7.72 -18.16
CA LEU A 224 -3.91 -7.19 -19.41
C LEU A 224 -3.05 -6.09 -20.03
N ILE A 225 -2.24 -5.38 -19.27
CA ILE A 225 -1.33 -4.36 -19.82
C ILE A 225 -0.38 -4.97 -20.85
N ASP A 226 0.07 -6.20 -20.63
CA ASP A 226 0.99 -6.91 -21.52
C ASP A 226 0.28 -7.72 -22.61
N THR A 227 -0.98 -8.11 -22.38
CA THR A 227 -1.69 -9.05 -23.28
C THR A 227 -2.80 -8.40 -24.11
N ASP A 228 -3.47 -7.36 -23.55
CA ASP A 228 -4.54 -6.59 -24.21
C ASP A 228 -4.61 -5.18 -23.61
N PHE A 229 -3.68 -4.33 -24.02
CA PHE A 229 -3.51 -2.97 -23.50
C PHE A 229 -4.76 -2.11 -23.62
N GLU A 230 -5.48 -2.20 -24.76
CA GLU A 230 -6.71 -1.41 -24.97
C GLU A 230 -7.83 -1.82 -24.01
N LYS A 231 -7.94 -3.11 -23.71
CA LYS A 231 -8.90 -3.62 -22.71
C LYS A 231 -8.49 -3.16 -21.30
N ALA A 232 -7.21 -3.23 -20.93
CA ALA A 232 -6.71 -2.72 -19.65
C ALA A 232 -7.08 -1.24 -19.48
N LYS A 233 -6.84 -0.41 -20.50
CA LYS A 233 -7.14 1.02 -20.53
C LYS A 233 -8.63 1.31 -20.37
N GLN A 234 -9.49 0.53 -21.04
CA GLN A 234 -10.95 0.67 -20.92
C GLN A 234 -11.42 0.35 -19.50
N ILE A 235 -10.91 -0.72 -18.88
CA ILE A 235 -11.26 -1.10 -17.51
C ILE A 235 -10.77 -0.02 -16.53
N GLU A 236 -9.48 0.39 -16.61
CA GLU A 236 -8.94 1.44 -15.74
C GLU A 236 -9.74 2.75 -15.86
N SER A 237 -10.12 3.17 -17.06
CA SER A 237 -10.97 4.35 -17.27
C SER A 237 -12.30 4.25 -16.54
N ARG A 238 -12.95 3.08 -16.56
CA ARG A 238 -14.21 2.85 -15.81
C ARG A 238 -13.97 2.86 -14.31
N VAL A 239 -12.88 2.23 -13.84
CA VAL A 239 -12.48 2.26 -12.42
C VAL A 239 -12.25 3.69 -11.94
N VAL A 240 -11.48 4.48 -12.69
CA VAL A 240 -11.23 5.90 -12.37
C VAL A 240 -12.53 6.69 -12.31
N ASN A 241 -13.41 6.51 -13.30
CA ASN A 241 -14.72 7.19 -13.32
C ASN A 241 -15.59 6.77 -12.15
N PHE A 242 -15.65 5.48 -11.84
CA PHE A 242 -16.40 4.94 -10.69
C PHE A 242 -15.87 5.54 -9.38
N MET A 243 -14.56 5.53 -9.16
CA MET A 243 -13.96 6.10 -7.96
C MET A 243 -14.25 7.60 -7.85
N LYS A 244 -14.12 8.35 -8.95
CA LYS A 244 -14.40 9.79 -8.98
C LYS A 244 -15.85 10.11 -8.68
N THR A 245 -16.79 9.30 -9.20
CA THR A 245 -18.23 9.58 -9.12
C THR A 245 -18.84 9.07 -7.81
N HIS A 246 -18.41 7.90 -7.32
CA HIS A 246 -19.10 7.18 -6.25
C HIS A 246 -18.29 7.05 -4.96
N ILE A 247 -16.97 7.22 -4.98
CA ILE A 247 -16.11 7.10 -3.79
C ILE A 247 -15.58 8.46 -3.33
N LEU A 248 -14.98 9.24 -4.25
CA LEU A 248 -14.34 10.51 -3.92
C LEU A 248 -15.29 11.56 -3.28
N PRO A 249 -16.61 11.62 -3.57
CA PRO A 249 -17.52 12.51 -2.85
C PRO A 249 -17.53 12.30 -1.33
N PHE A 250 -17.20 11.11 -0.84
CA PHE A 250 -17.09 10.83 0.59
C PHE A 250 -15.82 11.41 1.23
N ALA A 251 -14.84 11.87 0.47
CA ALA A 251 -13.60 12.48 0.99
C ALA A 251 -13.84 13.78 1.77
N THR A 252 -15.04 14.38 1.67
CA THR A 252 -15.46 15.52 2.51
C THR A 252 -15.73 15.11 3.96
N ARG A 253 -15.96 13.82 4.22
CA ARG A 253 -16.30 13.26 5.53
C ARG A 253 -15.33 12.15 5.96
N LEU A 254 -14.95 11.28 5.04
CA LEU A 254 -14.11 10.13 5.32
C LEU A 254 -12.62 10.43 5.08
N SER A 255 -11.78 9.94 5.97
CA SER A 255 -10.33 9.89 5.75
C SER A 255 -9.98 8.92 4.61
N ASN A 256 -8.73 8.95 4.14
CA ASN A 256 -8.27 7.99 3.11
C ASN A 256 -8.48 6.54 3.54
N THR A 257 -8.26 6.22 4.81
CA THR A 257 -8.55 4.88 5.37
C THR A 257 -10.02 4.52 5.25
N GLY A 258 -10.93 5.45 5.55
CA GLY A 258 -12.37 5.25 5.40
C GLY A 258 -12.77 5.01 3.94
N LEU A 259 -12.11 5.68 2.98
CA LEU A 259 -12.34 5.47 1.54
C LEU A 259 -11.82 4.09 1.08
N ASP A 260 -10.64 3.67 1.54
CA ASP A 260 -10.10 2.34 1.22
C ASP A 260 -10.99 1.21 1.78
N LYS A 261 -11.53 1.39 3.00
CA LYS A 261 -12.51 0.46 3.59
C LYS A 261 -13.84 0.45 2.85
N LEU A 262 -14.34 1.62 2.44
CA LEU A 262 -15.54 1.71 1.61
C LEU A 262 -15.36 0.92 0.31
N LEU A 263 -14.22 1.10 -0.38
CA LEU A 263 -13.90 0.32 -1.58
C LEU A 263 -13.91 -1.18 -1.31
N ALA A 264 -13.25 -1.63 -0.26
CA ALA A 264 -13.17 -3.04 0.09
C ALA A 264 -14.52 -3.64 0.48
N CYS A 265 -15.33 -2.90 1.24
CA CYS A 265 -16.70 -3.31 1.55
C CYS A 265 -17.57 -3.37 0.31
N VAL A 266 -17.41 -2.45 -0.64
CA VAL A 266 -18.14 -2.50 -1.92
C VAL A 266 -17.73 -3.73 -2.73
N GLY A 267 -16.44 -4.05 -2.82
CA GLY A 267 -15.93 -5.25 -3.47
C GLY A 267 -16.43 -6.54 -2.82
N GLY A 268 -16.37 -6.62 -1.50
CA GLY A 268 -16.96 -7.71 -0.70
C GLY A 268 -16.17 -9.02 -0.74
N TRP A 269 -14.88 -8.97 -1.03
CA TRP A 269 -13.98 -10.13 -1.15
C TRP A 269 -13.56 -10.73 0.20
N GLY A 270 -13.84 -10.09 1.32
CA GLY A 270 -13.43 -10.58 2.63
C GLY A 270 -14.27 -9.99 3.77
N PRO A 271 -14.02 -10.43 5.02
CA PRO A 271 -14.75 -9.98 6.21
C PRO A 271 -14.23 -8.60 6.66
N ILE A 272 -14.46 -7.58 5.84
CA ILE A 272 -14.04 -6.20 6.08
C ILE A 272 -15.24 -5.40 6.54
N SER A 273 -15.10 -4.70 7.67
CA SER A 273 -16.12 -3.78 8.17
C SER A 273 -15.94 -2.38 7.57
N GLU A 274 -17.05 -1.67 7.42
CA GLU A 274 -17.09 -0.26 7.01
C GLU A 274 -16.57 0.68 8.09
N LYS A 275 -16.45 0.20 9.35
CA LYS A 275 -16.05 0.98 10.51
C LYS A 275 -14.54 1.21 10.55
N VAL A 276 -14.15 2.35 11.10
CA VAL A 276 -12.77 2.78 11.37
C VAL A 276 -12.63 2.99 12.88
N LEU A 277 -11.45 2.80 13.44
CA LEU A 277 -11.19 3.04 14.86
C LEU A 277 -11.39 4.53 15.21
N TRP A 278 -11.90 4.78 16.41
CA TRP A 278 -12.03 6.15 16.94
C TRP A 278 -10.71 6.93 16.81
N PRO A 279 -10.69 8.23 16.42
CA PRO A 279 -11.85 9.12 16.22
C PRO A 279 -12.32 9.24 14.75
N TYR A 280 -11.91 8.32 13.88
CA TYR A 280 -12.22 8.40 12.45
C TYR A 280 -13.61 7.82 12.13
N GLU A 281 -14.19 8.28 11.02
CA GLU A 281 -15.50 7.85 10.56
C GLU A 281 -15.38 6.87 9.39
N GLY A 282 -16.26 5.85 9.39
CA GLY A 282 -16.48 4.95 8.26
C GLY A 282 -17.74 5.29 7.48
N ALA A 283 -17.97 4.58 6.38
CA ALA A 283 -19.22 4.63 5.64
C ALA A 283 -20.34 3.90 6.41
N THR A 284 -21.59 4.14 6.03
CA THR A 284 -22.73 3.35 6.52
C THR A 284 -22.95 2.12 5.64
N LEU A 285 -23.58 1.08 6.19
CA LEU A 285 -23.97 -0.11 5.41
C LEU A 285 -24.90 0.23 4.24
N ASP A 286 -25.77 1.22 4.39
CA ASP A 286 -26.66 1.66 3.31
C ASP A 286 -25.86 2.31 2.16
N GLU A 287 -24.85 3.11 2.48
CA GLU A 287 -23.92 3.69 1.49
C GLU A 287 -23.14 2.59 0.76
N VAL A 288 -22.58 1.63 1.50
CA VAL A 288 -21.88 0.47 0.93
C VAL A 288 -22.79 -0.29 -0.03
N ASN A 289 -24.00 -0.64 0.40
CA ASN A 289 -24.95 -1.44 -0.40
C ASN A 289 -25.36 -0.70 -1.69
N LYS A 290 -25.65 0.60 -1.61
CA LYS A 290 -26.01 1.42 -2.78
C LYS A 290 -24.85 1.44 -3.80
N ILE A 291 -23.61 1.67 -3.32
CA ILE A 291 -22.45 1.74 -4.21
C ILE A 291 -22.12 0.37 -4.79
N ARG A 292 -22.27 -0.72 -4.00
CA ARG A 292 -22.08 -2.10 -4.48
C ARG A 292 -23.05 -2.44 -5.64
N ASP A 293 -24.30 -2.02 -5.55
CA ASP A 293 -25.28 -2.27 -6.63
C ASP A 293 -24.95 -1.48 -7.91
N ILE A 294 -24.29 -0.33 -7.78
CA ILE A 294 -23.74 0.42 -8.92
C ILE A 294 -22.49 -0.31 -9.45
N ALA A 295 -21.59 -0.72 -8.59
CA ALA A 295 -20.36 -1.43 -8.98
C ALA A 295 -20.65 -2.71 -9.78
N LYS A 296 -21.67 -3.50 -9.39
CA LYS A 296 -22.12 -4.68 -10.14
C LYS A 296 -22.51 -4.37 -11.58
N LYS A 297 -22.97 -3.15 -11.87
CA LYS A 297 -23.38 -2.72 -13.22
C LYS A 297 -22.24 -2.10 -14.00
N GLU A 298 -21.41 -1.29 -13.34
CA GLU A 298 -20.36 -0.52 -13.99
C GLU A 298 -19.03 -1.27 -14.10
N LEU A 299 -18.75 -2.17 -13.15
CA LEU A 299 -17.49 -2.92 -13.02
C LEU A 299 -17.74 -4.42 -12.76
N PRO A 300 -18.61 -5.09 -13.54
CA PRO A 300 -19.00 -6.49 -13.25
C PRO A 300 -17.81 -7.46 -13.22
N GLU A 301 -16.77 -7.20 -14.00
CA GLU A 301 -15.55 -8.04 -14.04
C GLU A 301 -14.69 -7.95 -12.78
N LEU A 302 -14.88 -6.93 -11.94
CA LEU A 302 -14.17 -6.73 -10.68
C LEU A 302 -15.00 -7.16 -9.45
N MET A 303 -16.21 -7.66 -9.65
CA MET A 303 -17.12 -8.05 -8.57
C MET A 303 -17.18 -9.57 -8.32
N ASN A 304 -16.24 -10.33 -8.90
CA ASN A 304 -16.21 -11.80 -8.84
C ASN A 304 -15.02 -12.34 -8.02
N ASP A 305 -14.53 -11.58 -7.05
CA ASP A 305 -13.47 -12.02 -6.12
C ASP A 305 -13.99 -12.97 -5.03
#